data_6b684c4f539ad10f0fada0f81943cc15
#
_entry.id   6b684c4f539ad10f0fada0f81943cc15
#
_cell.length_a   1.000
_cell.length_b   1.000
_cell.length_c   1.000
_cell.angle_alpha   90.00
_cell.angle_beta   90.00
_cell.angle_gamma   90.00
#
_symmetry.space_group_name_H-M   'P 1'
#
loop_
_entity.id
_entity.type
_entity.pdbx_description
1 polymer ?
#
loop_
_entity_poly.entity_id
_entity_poly.type
_entity_poly.pdbx_seq_one_letter_code
_entity_poly.pdbx_strand_id
1 'polypeptide(L)'
;MATLKPVMPSAASISISRRRWLRTTAATAAGALLSPLAQAAPRPGSLPREFRAAWMATVFNLDWPASPGLSPAEQQAQLIAQLDAAARLHLNALIFQVRPSGDAVYPSSLEPWSGFISGATGRSPGYDPLKFAVTEAHRRGLELHAWFNPFRARASKSHGPAGNHLATRHPEWTRSYGGGLWFDPGEPGVRQHTIRVIADVAQRYAVDGIHIDDYFYPYPPKGTSGMGASPFPDDATYARYGRGRDRAAWRRSNVNAFVSEMYAAVKKIRPSAKVGISPFGIWRPGVPTSIKGKLDSYEHLGADARTWLASGWCDYLSPQLYWSINPPDQSFATLLPWWHQQNRSGRHLWPGMAIDRIGAQRPAREIINQLALTRESAPRGRAGACHWALKGLRQNRGGIQEALLTGPYASRAAVPASPWLGAAIPEPPRAVCEGGILRIIPAADTRWIAVQTWDELEWQLAALLPPDMDSPMATIESRVPDNARRLALRTLSASGLESEALMVEIA
;
A
#
# COMPACT_ATOMS: atom_id res chain seq x y z
N MET A 1 32.81 27.59 49.42
CA MET A 1 31.50 28.26 49.39
C MET A 1 31.22 28.65 47.94
N ALA A 2 30.44 27.88 47.22
CA ALA A 2 30.00 28.20 45.87
C ALA A 2 28.48 27.91 45.84
N THR A 3 27.72 28.97 45.66
CA THR A 3 26.25 29.00 45.71
C THR A 3 25.69 28.44 44.42
N LEU A 4 24.92 27.35 44.54
CA LEU A 4 24.10 26.78 43.47
C LEU A 4 22.83 27.63 43.29
N LYS A 5 22.61 28.12 42.06
CA LYS A 5 21.33 28.69 41.63
C LYS A 5 20.43 27.56 41.13
N PRO A 6 19.12 27.61 41.44
CA PRO A 6 18.19 26.60 40.93
C PRO A 6 17.82 26.85 39.45
N VAL A 7 17.88 25.81 38.66
CA VAL A 7 17.39 25.78 37.28
C VAL A 7 15.88 25.55 37.30
N MET A 8 15.11 26.47 36.75
CA MET A 8 13.66 26.30 36.53
C MET A 8 13.43 25.40 35.31
N PRO A 9 12.44 24.52 35.32
CA PRO A 9 12.09 23.73 34.15
C PRO A 9 11.37 24.59 33.11
N SER A 10 11.83 24.48 31.88
CA SER A 10 11.23 25.08 30.68
C SER A 10 9.83 24.56 30.46
N ALA A 11 8.86 25.45 30.34
CA ALA A 11 7.47 25.13 30.00
C ALA A 11 7.38 24.54 28.61
N ALA A 12 6.85 23.31 28.51
CA ALA A 12 6.46 22.71 27.25
C ALA A 12 5.30 23.51 26.65
N SER A 13 5.57 24.20 25.54
CA SER A 13 4.52 24.88 24.76
C SER A 13 3.67 23.88 24.02
N ILE A 14 2.45 23.63 24.52
CA ILE A 14 1.41 22.91 23.81
C ILE A 14 0.90 23.84 22.69
N SER A 15 1.30 23.57 21.47
CA SER A 15 0.80 24.28 20.30
C SER A 15 -0.63 23.79 19.99
N ILE A 16 -1.62 24.45 20.54
CA ILE A 16 -3.03 24.32 20.13
C ILE A 16 -3.17 25.06 18.81
N SER A 17 -3.66 24.40 17.76
CA SER A 17 -3.79 25.01 16.42
C SER A 17 -4.62 26.29 16.51
N ARG A 18 -4.19 27.37 15.82
CA ARG A 18 -4.86 28.68 15.81
C ARG A 18 -6.35 28.65 15.43
N ARG A 19 -6.78 27.60 14.72
CA ARG A 19 -8.19 27.39 14.37
C ARG A 19 -9.06 26.97 15.57
N ARG A 20 -8.51 26.32 16.57
CA ARG A 20 -9.24 25.93 17.79
C ARG A 20 -9.41 27.11 18.73
N TRP A 21 -8.44 28.02 18.75
CA TRP A 21 -8.47 29.20 19.64
C TRP A 21 -9.49 30.26 19.21
N LEU A 22 -9.70 30.47 17.90
CA LEU A 22 -10.66 31.44 17.37
C LEU A 22 -12.13 31.01 17.51
N ARG A 23 -12.43 29.75 17.84
CA ARG A 23 -13.79 29.28 18.08
C ARG A 23 -14.23 29.31 19.54
N THR A 24 -13.31 29.40 20.50
CA THR A 24 -13.61 29.38 21.95
C THR A 24 -13.82 30.77 22.54
N THR A 25 -13.42 31.85 21.87
CA THR A 25 -13.55 33.22 22.39
C THR A 25 -14.81 33.97 21.94
N ALA A 26 -15.66 33.37 21.09
CA ALA A 26 -16.91 34.00 20.66
C ALA A 26 -18.17 33.57 21.43
N ALA A 27 -18.05 32.78 22.52
CA ALA A 27 -19.18 32.16 23.18
C ALA A 27 -19.52 32.77 24.56
N THR A 28 -18.95 33.91 24.97
CA THR A 28 -19.22 34.52 26.30
C THR A 28 -19.69 35.97 26.22
N ALA A 29 -20.71 36.25 25.43
CA ALA A 29 -21.49 37.50 25.63
C ALA A 29 -22.83 37.43 24.85
N ALA A 30 -23.83 36.74 25.38
CA ALA A 30 -25.27 37.03 25.21
C ALA A 30 -26.08 36.03 26.04
N GLY A 31 -26.21 36.29 27.33
CA GLY A 31 -27.22 35.67 28.15
C GLY A 31 -28.56 36.31 27.88
N ALA A 32 -29.46 35.65 27.15
CA ALA A 32 -30.91 35.88 27.17
C ALA A 32 -31.60 34.66 26.56
N LEU A 33 -32.32 33.91 27.38
CA LEU A 33 -33.47 33.04 27.09
C LEU A 33 -33.78 32.76 25.62
N LEU A 34 -33.05 31.81 25.03
CA LEU A 34 -33.49 31.08 23.88
C LEU A 34 -33.39 29.61 24.22
N SER A 35 -34.55 28.93 24.27
CA SER A 35 -34.59 27.46 24.22
C SER A 35 -33.59 27.02 23.16
N PRO A 36 -32.71 26.01 23.39
CA PRO A 36 -31.84 25.55 22.35
C PRO A 36 -32.73 24.95 21.25
N LEU A 37 -32.97 25.70 20.17
CA LEU A 37 -33.28 25.10 18.93
C LEU A 37 -32.12 24.14 18.68
N ALA A 38 -32.38 22.83 18.84
CA ALA A 38 -31.42 21.80 18.53
C ALA A 38 -31.05 22.02 17.05
N GLN A 39 -29.97 22.76 16.83
CA GLN A 39 -29.47 22.98 15.47
C GLN A 39 -29.20 21.59 14.88
N ALA A 40 -29.99 21.24 13.87
CA ALA A 40 -29.78 20.00 13.16
C ALA A 40 -28.33 19.94 12.72
N ALA A 41 -27.58 18.89 13.11
CA ALA A 41 -26.21 18.75 12.66
C ALA A 41 -26.17 18.87 11.15
N PRO A 42 -25.17 19.57 10.60
CA PRO A 42 -25.03 19.64 9.15
C PRO A 42 -24.93 18.22 8.61
N ARG A 43 -25.47 17.98 7.43
CA ARG A 43 -25.30 16.67 6.76
C ARG A 43 -23.81 16.39 6.58
N PRO A 44 -23.37 15.12 6.73
CA PRO A 44 -21.97 14.79 6.52
C PRO A 44 -21.58 15.08 5.08
N GLY A 45 -20.45 15.75 4.89
CA GLY A 45 -19.83 15.89 3.58
C GLY A 45 -19.31 14.55 3.06
N SER A 46 -18.65 14.55 1.90
CA SER A 46 -17.95 13.38 1.38
C SER A 46 -16.90 12.86 2.38
N LEU A 47 -16.62 11.55 2.34
CA LEU A 47 -15.63 10.94 3.21
C LEU A 47 -14.23 11.55 3.05
N PRO A 48 -13.44 11.69 4.13
CA PRO A 48 -12.04 12.01 4.00
C PRO A 48 -11.33 10.87 3.25
N ARG A 49 -10.51 11.22 2.26
CA ARG A 49 -9.86 10.27 1.35
C ARG A 49 -8.36 10.46 1.31
N GLU A 50 -7.63 9.40 1.57
CA GLU A 50 -6.17 9.33 1.43
C GLU A 50 -5.73 7.87 1.45
N PHE A 51 -4.85 7.44 0.54
CA PHE A 51 -4.27 6.10 0.61
C PHE A 51 -3.14 6.08 1.64
N ARG A 52 -3.25 5.23 2.64
CA ARG A 52 -2.31 5.10 3.75
C ARG A 52 -1.87 3.66 3.86
N ALA A 53 -0.86 3.27 3.10
CA ALA A 53 -0.39 1.90 3.04
C ALA A 53 0.99 1.70 3.65
N ALA A 54 1.29 0.46 4.01
CA ALA A 54 2.63 0.01 4.30
C ALA A 54 2.92 -1.31 3.60
N TRP A 55 4.17 -1.50 3.16
CA TRP A 55 4.65 -2.79 2.71
C TRP A 55 4.95 -3.71 3.88
N MET A 56 4.56 -4.97 3.74
CA MET A 56 4.88 -6.07 4.64
C MET A 56 5.59 -7.18 3.87
N ALA A 57 6.92 -7.23 4.00
CA ALA A 57 7.78 -8.13 3.26
C ALA A 57 7.95 -9.47 3.98
N THR A 58 7.85 -10.58 3.22
CA THR A 58 8.13 -11.94 3.70
C THR A 58 9.54 -12.39 3.36
N VAL A 59 10.11 -11.88 2.28
CA VAL A 59 11.50 -12.17 1.90
C VAL A 59 12.46 -11.81 3.05
N PHE A 60 13.39 -12.72 3.35
CA PHE A 60 14.34 -12.60 4.47
C PHE A 60 13.67 -12.38 5.83
N ASN A 61 12.38 -12.67 5.97
CA ASN A 61 11.62 -12.46 7.20
C ASN A 61 11.73 -11.00 7.72
N LEU A 62 11.74 -10.04 6.79
CA LEU A 62 11.92 -8.62 7.12
C LEU A 62 10.82 -8.09 8.02
N ASP A 63 9.56 -8.39 7.68
CA ASP A 63 8.40 -7.96 8.46
C ASP A 63 7.66 -9.16 9.08
N TRP A 64 7.39 -10.21 8.29
CA TRP A 64 6.60 -11.37 8.70
C TRP A 64 6.93 -12.63 7.89
N PRO A 65 6.91 -13.85 8.50
CA PRO A 65 6.96 -14.06 9.95
C PRO A 65 8.32 -13.64 10.54
N ALA A 66 8.43 -13.52 11.86
CA ALA A 66 9.67 -13.06 12.50
C ALA A 66 10.86 -14.00 12.25
N SER A 67 10.58 -15.30 12.05
CA SER A 67 11.53 -16.32 11.59
C SER A 67 10.81 -17.40 10.82
N PRO A 68 11.50 -18.15 9.95
CA PRO A 68 10.90 -19.27 9.24
C PRO A 68 10.63 -20.44 10.19
N GLY A 69 9.61 -21.25 9.88
CA GLY A 69 9.30 -22.49 10.60
C GLY A 69 8.57 -22.32 11.94
N LEU A 70 8.06 -21.13 12.25
CA LEU A 70 7.15 -20.93 13.37
C LEU A 70 5.86 -21.74 13.18
N SER A 71 5.22 -22.12 14.28
CA SER A 71 3.92 -22.79 14.25
C SER A 71 2.83 -21.91 13.58
N PRO A 72 1.76 -22.52 13.05
CA PRO A 72 0.62 -21.76 12.50
C PRO A 72 0.06 -20.73 13.49
N ALA A 73 -0.08 -21.10 14.76
CA ALA A 73 -0.61 -20.23 15.81
C ALA A 73 0.28 -19.00 16.05
N GLU A 74 1.60 -19.17 16.09
CA GLU A 74 2.56 -18.08 16.24
C GLU A 74 2.56 -17.15 15.02
N GLN A 75 2.53 -17.71 13.81
CA GLN A 75 2.45 -16.94 12.57
C GLN A 75 1.17 -16.10 12.52
N GLN A 76 0.01 -16.69 12.85
CA GLN A 76 -1.27 -16.01 12.91
C GLN A 76 -1.29 -14.91 13.97
N ALA A 77 -0.81 -15.18 15.19
CA ALA A 77 -0.74 -14.20 16.26
C ALA A 77 0.15 -12.99 15.87
N GLN A 78 1.30 -13.25 15.23
CA GLN A 78 2.16 -12.17 14.73
C GLN A 78 1.48 -11.35 13.64
N LEU A 79 0.76 -12.00 12.72
CA LEU A 79 0.05 -11.30 11.64
C LEU A 79 -1.08 -10.43 12.19
N ILE A 80 -1.88 -10.94 13.14
CA ILE A 80 -2.89 -10.17 13.87
C ILE A 80 -2.26 -8.93 14.52
N ALA A 81 -1.16 -9.09 15.25
CA ALA A 81 -0.48 -7.97 15.91
C ALA A 81 0.01 -6.90 14.91
N GLN A 82 0.41 -7.29 13.70
CA GLN A 82 0.80 -6.36 12.64
C GLN A 82 -0.40 -5.61 12.04
N LEU A 83 -1.50 -6.32 11.79
CA LEU A 83 -2.75 -5.73 11.31
C LEU A 83 -3.36 -4.77 12.33
N ASP A 84 -3.33 -5.12 13.62
CA ASP A 84 -3.77 -4.25 14.71
C ASP A 84 -2.93 -2.97 14.78
N ALA A 85 -1.61 -3.09 14.63
CA ALA A 85 -0.73 -1.93 14.62
C ALA A 85 -1.04 -1.01 13.42
N ALA A 86 -1.26 -1.57 12.24
CA ALA A 86 -1.66 -0.81 11.06
C ALA A 86 -2.99 -0.07 11.26
N ALA A 87 -4.00 -0.75 11.81
CA ALA A 87 -5.31 -0.16 12.07
C ALA A 87 -5.26 0.96 13.14
N ARG A 88 -4.47 0.77 14.21
CA ARG A 88 -4.23 1.81 15.23
C ARG A 88 -3.56 3.06 14.67
N LEU A 89 -2.68 2.90 13.67
CA LEU A 89 -2.01 4.01 12.99
C LEU A 89 -2.88 4.66 11.90
N HIS A 90 -4.16 4.30 11.81
CA HIS A 90 -5.08 4.77 10.80
C HIS A 90 -4.59 4.53 9.35
N LEU A 91 -3.79 3.48 9.15
CA LEU A 91 -3.57 2.94 7.81
C LEU A 91 -4.88 2.34 7.30
N ASN A 92 -5.04 2.26 5.98
CA ASN A 92 -6.22 1.69 5.33
C ASN A 92 -5.88 0.66 4.26
N ALA A 93 -4.59 0.34 4.07
CA ALA A 93 -4.16 -0.72 3.19
C ALA A 93 -2.85 -1.35 3.67
N LEU A 94 -2.65 -2.65 3.37
CA LEU A 94 -1.37 -3.33 3.46
C LEU A 94 -0.99 -3.93 2.10
N ILE A 95 0.28 -3.82 1.75
CA ILE A 95 0.89 -4.42 0.57
C ILE A 95 1.71 -5.61 1.05
N PHE A 96 1.08 -6.79 1.02
CA PHE A 96 1.60 -8.03 1.61
C PHE A 96 2.31 -8.89 0.57
N GLN A 97 3.60 -9.20 0.79
CA GLN A 97 4.39 -10.01 -0.13
C GLN A 97 3.99 -11.48 -0.09
N VAL A 98 3.37 -11.96 -1.16
CA VAL A 98 2.84 -13.32 -1.30
C VAL A 98 3.67 -14.21 -2.24
N ARG A 99 4.55 -13.60 -3.03
CA ARG A 99 5.48 -14.29 -3.94
C ARG A 99 6.88 -13.68 -3.86
N PRO A 100 7.72 -14.10 -2.89
CA PRO A 100 9.05 -13.50 -2.72
C PRO A 100 10.10 -14.00 -3.71
N SER A 101 10.06 -15.25 -4.20
CA SER A 101 11.14 -15.87 -4.97
C SER A 101 10.68 -17.02 -5.88
N GLY A 102 9.67 -16.82 -6.71
CA GLY A 102 9.09 -17.89 -7.53
C GLY A 102 8.48 -19.01 -6.69
N ASP A 103 8.04 -18.67 -5.51
CA ASP A 103 7.43 -19.49 -4.48
C ASP A 103 6.24 -18.78 -3.84
N ALA A 104 5.36 -19.49 -3.15
CA ALA A 104 4.08 -18.97 -2.70
C ALA A 104 3.96 -18.95 -1.17
N VAL A 105 3.28 -17.91 -0.65
CA VAL A 105 2.85 -17.78 0.75
C VAL A 105 1.38 -18.18 0.90
N TYR A 106 0.90 -19.06 0.02
CA TYR A 106 -0.46 -19.59 -0.03
C TYR A 106 -0.47 -20.94 -0.74
N PRO A 107 -1.49 -21.79 -0.59
CA PRO A 107 -1.59 -23.05 -1.32
C PRO A 107 -1.64 -22.76 -2.84
N SER A 108 -0.62 -23.22 -3.57
CA SER A 108 -0.53 -23.05 -5.02
C SER A 108 -0.26 -24.37 -5.72
N SER A 109 -0.97 -24.60 -6.83
CA SER A 109 -0.66 -25.70 -7.76
C SER A 109 0.44 -25.33 -8.78
N LEU A 110 0.79 -24.05 -8.87
CA LEU A 110 1.73 -23.52 -9.85
C LEU A 110 3.16 -23.38 -9.31
N GLU A 111 3.31 -23.05 -8.03
CA GLU A 111 4.59 -22.78 -7.38
C GLU A 111 4.66 -23.46 -5.99
N PRO A 112 5.85 -23.83 -5.51
CA PRO A 112 6.02 -24.43 -4.19
C PRO A 112 5.77 -23.42 -3.06
N TRP A 113 5.53 -23.92 -1.87
CA TRP A 113 5.53 -23.11 -0.65
C TRP A 113 6.88 -22.41 -0.44
N SER A 114 6.83 -21.17 0.01
CA SER A 114 8.02 -20.39 0.32
C SER A 114 8.74 -20.90 1.57
N GLY A 115 10.06 -21.06 1.45
CA GLY A 115 10.92 -21.41 2.57
C GLY A 115 10.97 -20.33 3.66
N PHE A 116 10.65 -19.09 3.36
CA PHE A 116 10.57 -18.02 4.36
C PHE A 116 9.42 -18.20 5.35
N ILE A 117 8.41 -19.01 5.01
CA ILE A 117 7.29 -19.30 5.90
C ILE A 117 7.54 -20.55 6.73
N SER A 118 7.91 -21.66 6.07
CA SER A 118 7.95 -22.98 6.70
C SER A 118 9.37 -23.44 7.06
N GLY A 119 10.40 -22.67 6.70
CA GLY A 119 11.81 -23.05 6.89
C GLY A 119 12.37 -23.99 5.82
N ALA A 120 11.53 -24.49 4.91
CA ALA A 120 11.94 -25.28 3.76
C ALA A 120 11.02 -25.04 2.57
N THR A 121 11.60 -24.78 1.38
CA THR A 121 10.82 -24.62 0.16
C THR A 121 10.01 -25.87 -0.14
N GLY A 122 8.73 -25.71 -0.49
CA GLY A 122 7.80 -26.82 -0.78
C GLY A 122 7.08 -27.38 0.44
N ARG A 123 7.49 -27.05 1.67
CA ARG A 123 6.81 -27.51 2.90
C ARG A 123 5.66 -26.56 3.26
N SER A 124 4.47 -27.11 3.41
CA SER A 124 3.30 -26.34 3.85
C SER A 124 3.44 -25.87 5.31
N PRO A 125 3.00 -24.66 5.65
CA PRO A 125 2.87 -24.20 7.03
C PRO A 125 1.65 -24.78 7.76
N GLY A 126 0.81 -25.59 7.12
CA GLY A 126 -0.38 -26.22 7.71
C GLY A 126 -1.66 -25.37 7.67
N TYR A 127 -1.64 -24.21 7.06
CA TYR A 127 -2.80 -23.33 6.86
C TYR A 127 -2.62 -22.47 5.61
N ASP A 128 -3.61 -21.62 5.28
CA ASP A 128 -3.53 -20.65 4.19
C ASP A 128 -3.27 -19.24 4.74
N PRO A 129 -2.00 -18.77 4.74
CA PRO A 129 -1.64 -17.45 5.24
C PRO A 129 -2.29 -16.30 4.48
N LEU A 130 -2.48 -16.41 3.16
CA LEU A 130 -3.09 -15.34 2.38
C LEU A 130 -4.58 -15.21 2.64
N LYS A 131 -5.33 -16.32 2.72
CA LYS A 131 -6.75 -16.30 3.09
C LYS A 131 -6.91 -15.69 4.48
N PHE A 132 -6.08 -16.10 5.45
CA PHE A 132 -6.09 -15.56 6.80
C PHE A 132 -5.78 -14.05 6.81
N ALA A 133 -4.75 -13.61 6.08
CA ALA A 133 -4.37 -12.20 5.99
C ALA A 133 -5.49 -11.34 5.40
N VAL A 134 -6.14 -11.78 4.32
CA VAL A 134 -7.28 -11.08 3.70
C VAL A 134 -8.43 -10.92 4.69
N THR A 135 -8.83 -12.04 5.34
CA THR A 135 -9.94 -12.02 6.30
C THR A 135 -9.67 -11.08 7.46
N GLU A 136 -8.48 -11.18 8.07
CA GLU A 136 -8.13 -10.36 9.23
C GLU A 136 -7.87 -8.88 8.88
N ALA A 137 -7.36 -8.58 7.67
CA ALA A 137 -7.22 -7.21 7.19
C ALA A 137 -8.62 -6.57 7.00
N HIS A 138 -9.53 -7.27 6.33
CA HIS A 138 -10.89 -6.78 6.10
C HIS A 138 -11.66 -6.53 7.40
N ARG A 139 -11.56 -7.41 8.40
CA ARG A 139 -12.17 -7.20 9.72
C ARG A 139 -11.75 -5.89 10.39
N ARG A 140 -10.60 -5.35 9.99
CA ARG A 140 -10.03 -4.08 10.50
C ARG A 140 -10.25 -2.88 9.59
N GLY A 141 -11.00 -3.05 8.50
CA GLY A 141 -11.21 -1.99 7.51
C GLY A 141 -9.98 -1.69 6.66
N LEU A 142 -9.07 -2.67 6.50
CA LEU A 142 -7.86 -2.54 5.70
C LEU A 142 -8.02 -3.24 4.36
N GLU A 143 -7.69 -2.56 3.25
CA GLU A 143 -7.46 -3.25 1.98
C GLU A 143 -6.20 -4.11 2.07
N LEU A 144 -6.18 -5.26 1.39
CA LEU A 144 -5.00 -6.09 1.24
C LEU A 144 -4.63 -6.22 -0.24
N HIS A 145 -3.42 -5.73 -0.57
CA HIS A 145 -2.83 -5.85 -1.89
C HIS A 145 -1.79 -6.96 -1.89
N ALA A 146 -1.98 -7.99 -2.72
CA ALA A 146 -1.04 -9.09 -2.84
C ALA A 146 0.19 -8.64 -3.65
N TRP A 147 1.38 -8.69 -3.04
CA TRP A 147 2.62 -8.26 -3.66
C TRP A 147 3.44 -9.44 -4.18
N PHE A 148 3.81 -9.36 -5.45
CA PHE A 148 4.62 -10.32 -6.17
C PHE A 148 5.96 -9.71 -6.58
N ASN A 149 7.06 -10.42 -6.32
CA ASN A 149 8.28 -10.18 -7.07
C ASN A 149 8.20 -11.00 -8.37
N PRO A 150 8.18 -10.36 -9.56
CA PRO A 150 7.85 -11.08 -10.79
C PRO A 150 8.96 -12.00 -11.30
N PHE A 151 10.23 -11.67 -11.07
CA PHE A 151 11.35 -12.34 -11.74
C PHE A 151 12.44 -12.90 -10.81
N ARG A 152 12.34 -12.73 -9.49
CA ARG A 152 13.28 -13.37 -8.58
C ARG A 152 12.97 -14.86 -8.47
N ALA A 153 13.97 -15.71 -8.77
CA ALA A 153 13.86 -17.15 -8.65
C ALA A 153 14.40 -17.65 -7.27
N ARG A 154 15.41 -16.97 -6.71
CA ARG A 154 15.95 -17.28 -5.39
C ARG A 154 16.64 -16.05 -4.78
N ALA A 155 16.20 -15.66 -3.59
CA ALA A 155 16.79 -14.54 -2.86
C ALA A 155 17.96 -14.94 -1.96
N SER A 156 17.99 -16.19 -1.48
CA SER A 156 19.00 -16.72 -0.56
C SER A 156 19.42 -18.14 -0.94
N LYS A 157 20.67 -18.48 -0.67
CA LYS A 157 21.18 -19.86 -0.84
C LYS A 157 20.62 -20.82 0.22
N SER A 158 20.15 -20.33 1.36
CA SER A 158 19.63 -21.14 2.45
C SER A 158 18.31 -21.85 2.14
N HIS A 159 17.53 -21.31 1.20
CA HIS A 159 16.29 -21.91 0.73
C HIS A 159 16.43 -22.27 -0.74
N GLY A 160 16.97 -23.47 -1.00
CA GLY A 160 17.08 -24.00 -2.36
C GLY A 160 15.69 -24.22 -2.99
N PRO A 161 15.57 -24.19 -4.34
CA PRO A 161 14.30 -24.47 -4.99
C PRO A 161 13.88 -25.93 -4.76
N ALA A 162 12.59 -26.17 -4.53
CA ALA A 162 11.99 -27.51 -4.48
C ALA A 162 11.91 -28.12 -5.90
N GLY A 163 11.64 -29.42 -6.00
CA GLY A 163 11.56 -30.11 -7.28
C GLY A 163 10.50 -29.55 -8.26
N ASN A 164 9.39 -29.05 -7.71
CA ASN A 164 8.33 -28.39 -8.50
C ASN A 164 8.54 -26.89 -8.73
N HIS A 165 9.65 -26.32 -8.26
CA HIS A 165 9.98 -24.91 -8.50
C HIS A 165 10.27 -24.66 -9.98
N LEU A 166 9.81 -23.54 -10.53
CA LEU A 166 10.01 -23.22 -11.96
C LEU A 166 11.50 -23.25 -12.37
N ALA A 167 12.39 -22.76 -11.50
CA ALA A 167 13.84 -22.79 -11.74
C ALA A 167 14.44 -24.22 -11.75
N THR A 168 13.79 -25.19 -11.12
CA THR A 168 14.20 -26.62 -11.18
C THR A 168 13.66 -27.28 -12.44
N ARG A 169 12.44 -26.97 -12.84
CA ARG A 169 11.81 -27.51 -14.04
C ARG A 169 12.35 -26.92 -15.34
N HIS A 170 12.76 -25.64 -15.28
CA HIS A 170 13.26 -24.86 -16.40
C HIS A 170 14.54 -24.10 -16.02
N PRO A 171 15.66 -24.81 -15.73
CA PRO A 171 16.92 -24.18 -15.37
C PRO A 171 17.44 -23.25 -16.48
N GLU A 172 17.14 -23.55 -17.75
CA GLU A 172 17.48 -22.74 -18.91
C GLU A 172 16.80 -21.36 -18.94
N TRP A 173 15.73 -21.14 -18.14
CA TRP A 173 15.05 -19.86 -17.97
C TRP A 173 15.65 -19.01 -16.87
N THR A 174 16.69 -19.49 -16.19
CA THR A 174 17.29 -18.79 -15.05
C THR A 174 18.68 -18.26 -15.34
N ARG A 175 19.05 -17.20 -14.63
CA ARG A 175 20.37 -16.57 -14.70
C ARG A 175 20.88 -16.27 -13.29
N SER A 176 22.12 -16.64 -13.01
CA SER A 176 22.80 -16.22 -11.78
C SER A 176 23.34 -14.81 -11.97
N TYR A 177 22.94 -13.87 -11.10
CA TYR A 177 23.38 -12.48 -11.18
C TYR A 177 23.30 -11.80 -9.82
N GLY A 178 24.32 -11.02 -9.46
CA GLY A 178 24.36 -10.27 -8.20
C GLY A 178 24.22 -11.11 -6.92
N GLY A 179 24.65 -12.38 -6.97
CA GLY A 179 24.53 -13.32 -5.84
C GLY A 179 23.17 -14.01 -5.72
N GLY A 180 22.19 -13.62 -6.54
CA GLY A 180 20.85 -14.24 -6.62
C GLY A 180 20.67 -15.12 -7.85
N LEU A 181 19.53 -15.81 -7.89
CA LEU A 181 19.03 -16.51 -9.09
C LEU A 181 17.78 -15.78 -9.57
N TRP A 182 17.72 -15.50 -10.86
CA TRP A 182 16.68 -14.71 -11.48
C TRP A 182 16.07 -15.44 -12.67
N PHE A 183 14.77 -15.35 -12.81
CA PHE A 183 14.12 -15.69 -14.08
C PHE A 183 14.45 -14.62 -15.12
N ASP A 184 14.74 -15.05 -16.33
CA ASP A 184 15.05 -14.15 -17.43
C ASP A 184 13.76 -13.50 -17.98
N PRO A 185 13.57 -12.17 -17.83
CA PRO A 185 12.37 -11.51 -18.33
C PRO A 185 12.20 -11.59 -19.86
N GLY A 186 13.28 -11.92 -20.58
CA GLY A 186 13.26 -12.14 -22.00
C GLY A 186 12.65 -13.47 -22.45
N GLU A 187 12.47 -14.42 -21.52
CA GLU A 187 11.83 -15.71 -21.81
C GLU A 187 10.30 -15.59 -21.79
N PRO A 188 9.62 -15.82 -22.93
CA PRO A 188 8.15 -15.74 -22.97
C PRO A 188 7.45 -16.69 -21.99
N GLY A 189 8.04 -17.88 -21.73
CA GLY A 189 7.52 -18.85 -20.79
C GLY A 189 7.51 -18.34 -19.35
N VAL A 190 8.55 -17.60 -18.93
CA VAL A 190 8.60 -16.93 -17.62
C VAL A 190 7.49 -15.91 -17.48
N ARG A 191 7.32 -15.04 -18.49
CA ARG A 191 6.25 -14.03 -18.50
C ARG A 191 4.88 -14.66 -18.36
N GLN A 192 4.58 -15.66 -19.19
CA GLN A 192 3.29 -16.37 -19.17
C GLN A 192 3.05 -17.07 -17.83
N HIS A 193 4.07 -17.72 -17.25
CA HIS A 193 3.96 -18.38 -15.95
C HIS A 193 3.66 -17.38 -14.85
N THR A 194 4.41 -16.29 -14.76
CA THR A 194 4.22 -15.26 -13.73
C THR A 194 2.83 -14.62 -13.82
N ILE A 195 2.33 -14.33 -15.03
CA ILE A 195 0.96 -13.83 -15.23
C ILE A 195 -0.08 -14.84 -14.74
N ARG A 196 0.10 -16.15 -15.04
CA ARG A 196 -0.82 -17.20 -14.53
C ARG A 196 -0.84 -17.27 -13.02
N VAL A 197 0.32 -17.14 -12.36
CA VAL A 197 0.41 -17.13 -10.88
C VAL A 197 -0.34 -15.93 -10.29
N ILE A 198 -0.18 -14.75 -10.88
CA ILE A 198 -0.89 -13.53 -10.45
C ILE A 198 -2.40 -13.68 -10.68
N ALA A 199 -2.79 -14.21 -11.84
CA ALA A 199 -4.18 -14.46 -12.22
C ALA A 199 -4.87 -15.46 -11.26
N ASP A 200 -4.16 -16.52 -10.86
CA ASP A 200 -4.64 -17.52 -9.90
C ASP A 200 -4.98 -16.88 -8.54
N VAL A 201 -4.12 -15.99 -8.04
CA VAL A 201 -4.41 -15.25 -6.79
C VAL A 201 -5.59 -14.30 -6.96
N ALA A 202 -5.62 -13.53 -8.06
CA ALA A 202 -6.73 -12.62 -8.33
C ALA A 202 -8.08 -13.32 -8.45
N GLN A 203 -8.09 -14.57 -8.91
CA GLN A 203 -9.31 -15.39 -9.03
C GLN A 203 -9.76 -15.98 -7.70
N ARG A 204 -8.83 -16.54 -6.92
CA ARG A 204 -9.16 -17.35 -5.72
C ARG A 204 -9.31 -16.54 -4.44
N TYR A 205 -8.67 -15.38 -4.36
CA TYR A 205 -8.64 -14.59 -3.12
C TYR A 205 -9.34 -13.24 -3.31
N ALA A 206 -10.05 -12.80 -2.28
CA ALA A 206 -10.72 -11.49 -2.27
C ALA A 206 -9.74 -10.34 -1.99
N VAL A 207 -8.57 -10.34 -2.67
CA VAL A 207 -7.61 -9.26 -2.57
C VAL A 207 -8.16 -7.98 -3.22
N ASP A 208 -7.85 -6.83 -2.62
CA ASP A 208 -8.26 -5.51 -3.11
C ASP A 208 -7.34 -4.98 -4.20
N GLY A 209 -6.14 -5.54 -4.26
CA GLY A 209 -5.15 -5.19 -5.29
C GLY A 209 -4.11 -6.26 -5.52
N ILE A 210 -3.48 -6.14 -6.69
CA ILE A 210 -2.26 -6.84 -7.08
C ILE A 210 -1.16 -5.79 -7.13
N HIS A 211 0.01 -6.10 -6.57
CA HIS A 211 1.14 -5.20 -6.53
C HIS A 211 2.41 -5.91 -7.02
N ILE A 212 3.21 -5.23 -7.83
CA ILE A 212 4.56 -5.67 -8.21
C ILE A 212 5.59 -4.62 -7.80
N ASP A 213 6.79 -5.08 -7.44
CA ASP A 213 7.91 -4.24 -7.05
C ASP A 213 8.78 -3.79 -8.27
N ASP A 214 10.01 -3.40 -8.01
CA ASP A 214 10.95 -2.84 -8.98
C ASP A 214 11.99 -3.84 -9.51
N TYR A 215 11.90 -5.12 -9.15
CA TYR A 215 12.85 -6.15 -9.60
C TYR A 215 12.39 -6.76 -10.93
N PHE A 216 12.52 -5.99 -12.02
CA PHE A 216 12.32 -6.47 -13.40
C PHE A 216 13.59 -7.18 -13.89
N TYR A 217 14.47 -6.56 -14.67
CA TYR A 217 15.85 -7.02 -14.67
C TYR A 217 16.51 -6.67 -13.34
N PRO A 218 17.40 -7.53 -12.81
CA PRO A 218 17.95 -7.31 -11.47
C PRO A 218 18.89 -6.10 -11.41
N TYR A 219 18.98 -5.52 -10.23
CA TYR A 219 19.93 -4.45 -9.95
C TYR A 219 21.37 -4.90 -10.24
N PRO A 220 22.20 -4.05 -10.83
CA PRO A 220 23.62 -4.31 -10.95
C PRO A 220 24.26 -4.63 -9.59
N PRO A 221 25.24 -5.55 -9.53
CA PRO A 221 25.93 -5.86 -8.28
C PRO A 221 26.49 -4.61 -7.60
N LYS A 222 26.50 -4.57 -6.27
CA LYS A 222 27.06 -3.44 -5.51
C LYS A 222 28.52 -3.19 -5.90
N GLY A 223 28.87 -1.93 -6.10
CA GLY A 223 30.22 -1.53 -6.51
C GLY A 223 30.46 -1.54 -8.01
N THR A 224 29.52 -2.01 -8.82
CA THR A 224 29.63 -2.08 -10.29
C THR A 224 28.61 -1.17 -11.00
N SER A 225 28.01 -0.21 -10.28
CA SER A 225 27.10 0.76 -10.86
C SER A 225 27.84 1.73 -11.79
N GLY A 226 27.38 1.84 -13.03
CA GLY A 226 27.98 2.65 -14.08
C GLY A 226 28.48 1.82 -15.25
N MET A 227 29.31 2.40 -16.14
CA MET A 227 29.83 1.75 -17.34
C MET A 227 30.70 0.50 -17.13
N GLY A 228 30.96 0.09 -15.87
CA GLY A 228 31.72 -1.12 -15.52
C GLY A 228 30.89 -2.26 -14.95
N ALA A 229 29.55 -2.13 -14.85
CA ALA A 229 28.71 -3.21 -14.36
C ALA A 229 28.62 -4.34 -15.40
N SER A 230 28.90 -5.59 -15.00
CA SER A 230 28.62 -6.74 -15.86
C SER A 230 27.14 -6.73 -16.25
N PRO A 231 26.80 -6.84 -17.54
CA PRO A 231 25.41 -6.90 -17.96
C PRO A 231 24.73 -8.17 -17.45
N PHE A 232 23.40 -8.12 -17.34
CA PHE A 232 22.63 -9.33 -17.08
C PHE A 232 22.89 -10.38 -18.18
N PRO A 233 23.17 -11.66 -17.84
CA PRO A 233 23.65 -12.66 -18.78
C PRO A 233 22.50 -13.31 -19.59
N ASP A 234 21.83 -12.53 -20.43
CA ASP A 234 20.70 -12.95 -21.27
C ASP A 234 21.09 -13.16 -22.75
N ASP A 235 22.39 -13.44 -23.05
CA ASP A 235 22.88 -13.58 -24.43
C ASP A 235 22.13 -14.62 -25.26
N ALA A 236 21.87 -15.78 -24.66
CA ALA A 236 21.16 -16.88 -25.35
C ALA A 236 19.71 -16.50 -25.66
N THR A 237 19.03 -15.82 -24.71
CA THR A 237 17.66 -15.38 -24.88
C THR A 237 17.55 -14.23 -25.87
N TYR A 238 18.50 -13.29 -25.81
CA TYR A 238 18.60 -12.21 -26.79
C TYR A 238 18.87 -12.71 -28.19
N ALA A 239 19.79 -13.68 -28.37
CA ALA A 239 20.05 -14.31 -29.69
C ALA A 239 18.78 -14.94 -30.25
N ARG A 240 17.96 -15.59 -29.40
CA ARG A 240 16.73 -16.28 -29.82
C ARG A 240 15.58 -15.32 -30.14
N TYR A 241 15.39 -14.28 -29.31
CA TYR A 241 14.18 -13.42 -29.32
C TYR A 241 14.46 -11.96 -29.64
N GLY A 242 15.70 -11.51 -29.59
CA GLY A 242 16.09 -10.10 -29.81
C GLY A 242 15.90 -9.65 -31.26
N ARG A 243 16.10 -10.54 -32.23
CA ARG A 243 15.89 -10.28 -33.68
C ARG A 243 16.62 -9.03 -34.19
N GLY A 244 17.87 -8.79 -33.74
CA GLY A 244 18.69 -7.65 -34.18
C GLY A 244 18.25 -6.28 -33.63
N ARG A 245 17.27 -6.22 -32.73
CA ARG A 245 16.89 -4.97 -32.05
C ARG A 245 18.01 -4.52 -31.09
N ASP A 246 18.08 -3.24 -30.80
CA ASP A 246 18.88 -2.77 -29.64
C ASP A 246 18.53 -3.55 -28.37
N ARG A 247 19.55 -4.02 -27.65
CA ARG A 247 19.37 -4.93 -26.50
C ARG A 247 18.59 -4.29 -25.36
N ALA A 248 18.86 -3.02 -25.04
CA ALA A 248 18.16 -2.31 -23.98
C ALA A 248 16.70 -2.05 -24.37
N ALA A 249 16.45 -1.69 -25.62
CA ALA A 249 15.09 -1.54 -26.14
C ALA A 249 14.32 -2.87 -26.15
N TRP A 250 14.98 -3.99 -26.46
CA TRP A 250 14.38 -5.31 -26.38
C TRP A 250 14.05 -5.70 -24.93
N ARG A 251 14.95 -5.48 -23.99
CA ARG A 251 14.70 -5.72 -22.56
C ARG A 251 13.49 -4.91 -22.06
N ARG A 252 13.42 -3.63 -22.39
CA ARG A 252 12.26 -2.79 -22.05
C ARG A 252 10.97 -3.31 -22.66
N SER A 253 11.02 -3.77 -23.93
CA SER A 253 9.83 -4.32 -24.57
C SER A 253 9.31 -5.59 -23.90
N ASN A 254 10.19 -6.43 -23.32
CA ASN A 254 9.79 -7.62 -22.55
C ASN A 254 9.08 -7.23 -21.26
N VAL A 255 9.61 -6.25 -20.52
CA VAL A 255 8.99 -5.76 -19.28
C VAL A 255 7.68 -5.04 -19.57
N ASN A 256 7.63 -4.18 -20.60
CA ASN A 256 6.40 -3.51 -21.03
C ASN A 256 5.30 -4.51 -21.41
N ALA A 257 5.65 -5.57 -22.15
CA ALA A 257 4.72 -6.65 -22.49
C ALA A 257 4.21 -7.37 -21.23
N PHE A 258 5.10 -7.69 -20.28
CA PHE A 258 4.70 -8.28 -19.00
C PHE A 258 3.70 -7.39 -18.24
N VAL A 259 4.00 -6.10 -18.10
CA VAL A 259 3.16 -5.16 -17.34
C VAL A 259 1.77 -5.00 -17.98
N SER A 260 1.72 -4.79 -19.31
CA SER A 260 0.46 -4.62 -20.04
C SER A 260 -0.40 -5.89 -20.04
N GLU A 261 0.22 -7.06 -20.29
CA GLU A 261 -0.47 -8.36 -20.28
C GLU A 261 -0.96 -8.73 -18.89
N MET A 262 -0.15 -8.49 -17.83
CA MET A 262 -0.54 -8.69 -16.45
C MET A 262 -1.75 -7.82 -16.08
N TYR A 263 -1.71 -6.53 -16.40
CA TYR A 263 -2.83 -5.61 -16.15
C TYR A 263 -4.11 -6.13 -16.82
N ALA A 264 -4.04 -6.47 -18.11
CA ALA A 264 -5.19 -7.01 -18.85
C ALA A 264 -5.72 -8.32 -18.24
N ALA A 265 -4.84 -9.24 -17.84
CA ALA A 265 -5.22 -10.50 -17.21
C ALA A 265 -5.94 -10.30 -15.88
N VAL A 266 -5.43 -9.42 -15.01
CA VAL A 266 -6.08 -9.09 -13.72
C VAL A 266 -7.43 -8.45 -13.96
N LYS A 267 -7.54 -7.47 -14.88
CA LYS A 267 -8.81 -6.79 -15.18
C LYS A 267 -9.86 -7.71 -15.77
N LYS A 268 -9.46 -8.73 -16.53
CA LYS A 268 -10.38 -9.75 -17.06
C LYS A 268 -11.00 -10.62 -15.95
N ILE A 269 -10.23 -10.91 -14.89
CA ILE A 269 -10.66 -11.82 -13.81
C ILE A 269 -11.37 -11.05 -12.69
N ARG A 270 -10.78 -9.94 -12.24
CA ARG A 270 -11.29 -9.10 -11.16
C ARG A 270 -11.17 -7.62 -11.56
N PRO A 271 -12.15 -7.09 -12.31
CA PRO A 271 -12.10 -5.71 -12.82
C PRO A 271 -11.88 -4.65 -11.73
N SER A 272 -12.43 -4.87 -10.53
CA SER A 272 -12.35 -3.95 -9.40
C SER A 272 -11.02 -3.99 -8.64
N ALA A 273 -10.22 -5.06 -8.74
CA ALA A 273 -8.92 -5.12 -8.06
C ALA A 273 -7.96 -4.09 -8.63
N LYS A 274 -7.34 -3.30 -7.75
CA LYS A 274 -6.32 -2.31 -8.13
C LYS A 274 -5.03 -3.02 -8.55
N VAL A 275 -4.41 -2.58 -9.64
CA VAL A 275 -3.05 -3.01 -10.03
C VAL A 275 -2.09 -1.90 -9.69
N GLY A 276 -1.15 -2.17 -8.79
CA GLY A 276 -0.12 -1.24 -8.35
C GLY A 276 1.28 -1.67 -8.79
N ILE A 277 2.12 -0.69 -9.04
CA ILE A 277 3.54 -0.91 -9.35
C ILE A 277 4.38 0.06 -8.53
N SER A 278 5.42 -0.45 -7.86
CA SER A 278 6.39 0.39 -7.14
C SER A 278 7.77 0.37 -7.82
N PRO A 279 7.96 1.16 -8.89
CA PRO A 279 9.23 1.23 -9.57
C PRO A 279 10.27 2.02 -8.76
N PHE A 280 11.54 1.88 -9.14
CA PHE A 280 12.58 2.78 -8.64
C PHE A 280 12.18 4.25 -8.84
N GLY A 281 12.38 5.08 -7.82
CA GLY A 281 11.84 6.44 -7.76
C GLY A 281 12.39 7.41 -8.81
N ILE A 282 13.59 7.16 -9.32
CA ILE A 282 14.20 7.92 -10.43
C ILE A 282 14.05 7.11 -11.72
N TRP A 283 13.30 7.65 -12.69
CA TRP A 283 13.14 7.00 -13.98
C TRP A 283 14.46 6.93 -14.74
N ARG A 284 15.17 8.06 -14.87
CA ARG A 284 16.50 8.18 -15.48
C ARG A 284 17.31 9.29 -14.82
N PRO A 285 18.64 9.16 -14.67
CA PRO A 285 19.52 10.27 -14.35
C PRO A 285 19.37 11.40 -15.37
N GLY A 286 19.34 12.65 -14.89
CA GLY A 286 19.09 13.84 -15.73
C GLY A 286 17.64 14.07 -16.12
N VAL A 287 16.68 13.30 -15.57
CA VAL A 287 15.23 13.47 -15.82
C VAL A 287 14.46 13.44 -14.49
N PRO A 288 13.96 14.59 -14.00
CA PRO A 288 14.23 15.97 -14.51
C PRO A 288 15.70 16.36 -14.42
N THR A 289 16.09 17.42 -15.10
CA THR A 289 17.50 17.80 -15.33
C THR A 289 18.35 17.92 -14.06
N SER A 290 17.77 18.35 -12.94
CA SER A 290 18.47 18.48 -11.64
C SER A 290 18.75 17.14 -10.96
N ILE A 291 18.08 16.06 -11.37
CA ILE A 291 18.20 14.74 -10.75
C ILE A 291 19.37 13.97 -11.36
N LYS A 292 20.39 13.70 -10.56
CA LYS A 292 21.60 13.02 -11.05
C LYS A 292 21.60 11.52 -10.83
N GLY A 293 20.97 10.96 -9.84
CA GLY A 293 20.85 9.52 -9.60
C GLY A 293 22.02 8.64 -10.07
N LYS A 294 22.26 7.51 -9.46
CA LYS A 294 23.34 6.59 -9.89
C LYS A 294 22.84 5.45 -10.77
N LEU A 295 21.55 5.12 -10.68
CA LEU A 295 20.92 4.03 -11.43
C LEU A 295 20.01 4.63 -12.50
N ASP A 296 20.22 4.21 -13.73
CA ASP A 296 19.26 4.39 -14.83
C ASP A 296 18.31 3.20 -14.84
N SER A 297 17.13 3.33 -14.23
CA SER A 297 16.18 2.23 -14.14
C SER A 297 15.58 1.85 -15.50
N TYR A 298 15.47 2.82 -16.38
CA TYR A 298 15.01 2.63 -17.76
C TYR A 298 15.97 1.74 -18.56
N GLU A 299 17.30 1.94 -18.41
CA GLU A 299 18.31 1.15 -19.13
C GLU A 299 18.64 -0.16 -18.41
N HIS A 300 18.92 -0.11 -17.10
CA HIS A 300 19.45 -1.28 -16.39
C HIS A 300 18.37 -2.28 -15.98
N LEU A 301 17.19 -1.77 -15.55
CA LEU A 301 16.10 -2.64 -15.10
C LEU A 301 15.07 -2.93 -16.19
N GLY A 302 15.19 -2.27 -17.36
CA GLY A 302 14.18 -2.32 -18.41
C GLY A 302 12.85 -1.68 -17.97
N ALA A 303 12.86 -0.80 -16.95
CA ALA A 303 11.68 -0.29 -16.28
C ALA A 303 11.19 1.03 -16.90
N ASP A 304 10.29 0.96 -17.87
CA ASP A 304 9.68 2.16 -18.47
C ASP A 304 8.39 2.55 -17.74
N ALA A 305 8.54 2.84 -16.43
CA ALA A 305 7.41 3.18 -15.56
C ALA A 305 6.65 4.45 -15.99
N ARG A 306 7.29 5.35 -16.72
CA ARG A 306 6.65 6.50 -17.34
C ARG A 306 5.61 6.07 -18.38
N THR A 307 5.96 5.13 -19.25
CA THR A 307 5.03 4.55 -20.23
C THR A 307 3.89 3.82 -19.56
N TRP A 308 4.15 3.03 -18.49
CA TRP A 308 3.10 2.29 -17.81
C TRP A 308 2.05 3.21 -17.20
N LEU A 309 2.50 4.29 -16.55
CA LEU A 309 1.61 5.29 -15.96
C LEU A 309 0.82 6.06 -17.04
N ALA A 310 1.51 6.51 -18.10
CA ALA A 310 0.89 7.27 -19.18
C ALA A 310 -0.11 6.45 -19.99
N SER A 311 0.14 5.14 -20.17
CA SER A 311 -0.75 4.21 -20.87
C SER A 311 -1.87 3.64 -20.00
N GLY A 312 -1.85 3.91 -18.69
CA GLY A 312 -2.84 3.39 -17.75
C GLY A 312 -2.73 1.88 -17.50
N TRP A 313 -1.53 1.28 -17.63
CA TRP A 313 -1.26 -0.12 -17.32
C TRP A 313 -1.05 -0.39 -15.84
N CYS A 314 -1.45 0.55 -14.99
CA CYS A 314 -1.61 0.41 -13.56
C CYS A 314 -2.76 1.28 -13.08
N ASP A 315 -3.34 0.98 -11.92
CA ASP A 315 -4.35 1.81 -11.27
C ASP A 315 -3.71 2.78 -10.29
N TYR A 316 -2.55 2.41 -9.75
CA TYR A 316 -1.68 3.31 -9.00
C TYR A 316 -0.20 3.02 -9.27
N LEU A 317 0.59 4.08 -9.31
CA LEU A 317 2.05 4.00 -9.29
C LEU A 317 2.55 4.46 -7.93
N SER A 318 3.49 3.70 -7.35
CA SER A 318 4.12 4.02 -6.07
C SER A 318 5.64 4.15 -6.25
N PRO A 319 6.11 5.23 -6.93
CA PRO A 319 7.55 5.39 -7.14
C PRO A 319 8.26 5.47 -5.80
N GLN A 320 9.36 4.72 -5.63
CA GLN A 320 10.10 4.62 -4.37
C GLN A 320 10.94 5.89 -4.15
N LEU A 321 10.31 6.97 -3.66
CA LEU A 321 10.95 8.25 -3.39
C LEU A 321 11.64 8.25 -2.03
N TYR A 322 12.62 7.36 -1.87
CA TYR A 322 13.28 7.08 -0.58
C TYR A 322 14.34 8.12 -0.18
N TRP A 323 14.35 9.28 -0.79
CA TRP A 323 15.25 10.40 -0.49
C TRP A 323 14.54 11.48 0.33
N SER A 324 15.33 12.37 0.90
CA SER A 324 14.81 13.51 1.65
C SER A 324 14.28 14.60 0.71
N ILE A 325 13.60 15.60 1.27
CA ILE A 325 13.02 16.72 0.51
C ILE A 325 14.11 17.53 -0.19
N ASN A 326 15.20 17.82 0.48
CA ASN A 326 16.16 18.86 0.09
C ASN A 326 17.46 18.44 -0.64
N PRO A 327 17.90 17.16 -0.72
CA PRO A 327 19.12 16.90 -1.46
C PRO A 327 18.91 17.19 -2.95
N PRO A 328 19.70 18.09 -3.58
CA PRO A 328 19.42 18.59 -4.93
C PRO A 328 19.43 17.48 -5.99
N ASP A 329 20.29 16.46 -5.81
CA ASP A 329 20.50 15.40 -6.80
C ASP A 329 19.43 14.29 -6.81
N GLN A 330 18.64 14.19 -5.75
CA GLN A 330 17.65 13.11 -5.54
C GLN A 330 16.46 13.61 -4.70
N SER A 331 16.07 14.87 -4.91
CA SER A 331 15.03 15.54 -4.11
C SER A 331 13.65 14.91 -4.26
N PHE A 332 13.03 14.54 -3.13
CA PHE A 332 11.61 14.16 -3.07
C PHE A 332 10.71 15.27 -3.64
N ALA A 333 10.99 16.54 -3.26
CA ALA A 333 10.21 17.69 -3.71
C ALA A 333 10.32 17.96 -5.22
N THR A 334 11.39 17.50 -5.86
CA THR A 334 11.56 17.59 -7.33
C THR A 334 10.92 16.41 -8.06
N LEU A 335 11.11 15.19 -7.52
CA LEU A 335 10.64 13.97 -8.16
C LEU A 335 9.11 13.82 -8.10
N LEU A 336 8.46 14.18 -7.00
CA LEU A 336 7.02 14.03 -6.83
C LEU A 336 6.21 14.82 -7.88
N PRO A 337 6.40 16.13 -8.08
CA PRO A 337 5.70 16.87 -9.12
C PRO A 337 6.01 16.37 -10.53
N TRP A 338 7.26 15.94 -10.77
CA TRP A 338 7.63 15.37 -12.06
C TRP A 338 6.82 14.10 -12.37
N TRP A 339 6.66 13.19 -11.41
CA TRP A 339 5.81 12.01 -11.59
C TRP A 339 4.34 12.37 -11.82
N HIS A 340 3.81 13.38 -11.13
CA HIS A 340 2.45 13.88 -11.38
C HIS A 340 2.29 14.36 -12.83
N GLN A 341 3.27 15.03 -13.40
CA GLN A 341 3.26 15.50 -14.81
C GLN A 341 3.27 14.33 -15.82
N GLN A 342 3.81 13.15 -15.45
CA GLN A 342 3.80 11.98 -16.32
C GLN A 342 2.45 11.25 -16.33
N ASN A 343 1.56 11.55 -15.40
CA ASN A 343 0.30 10.85 -15.17
C ASN A 343 -0.82 11.29 -16.11
N ARG A 344 -0.68 11.00 -17.40
CA ARG A 344 -1.64 11.40 -18.45
C ARG A 344 -2.98 10.65 -18.36
N SER A 345 -2.97 9.41 -17.84
CA SER A 345 -4.17 8.58 -17.68
C SER A 345 -4.94 8.86 -16.41
N GLY A 346 -4.53 9.86 -15.60
CA GLY A 346 -5.20 10.24 -14.37
C GLY A 346 -5.30 9.12 -13.34
N ARG A 347 -4.34 8.21 -13.29
CA ARG A 347 -4.25 7.15 -12.29
C ARG A 347 -3.83 7.71 -10.93
N HIS A 348 -3.85 6.87 -9.90
CA HIS A 348 -3.31 7.31 -8.61
C HIS A 348 -1.79 7.34 -8.63
N LEU A 349 -1.23 8.34 -7.96
CA LEU A 349 0.20 8.44 -7.68
C LEU A 349 0.40 8.54 -6.17
N TRP A 350 0.92 7.48 -5.57
CA TRP A 350 1.12 7.32 -4.12
C TRP A 350 2.57 6.98 -3.83
N PRO A 351 3.45 7.98 -3.59
CA PRO A 351 4.89 7.75 -3.46
C PRO A 351 5.24 6.82 -2.32
N GLY A 352 6.28 6.03 -2.52
CA GLY A 352 6.94 5.25 -1.48
C GLY A 352 7.80 6.15 -0.60
N MET A 353 7.68 5.99 0.73
CA MET A 353 8.43 6.74 1.75
C MET A 353 9.23 5.80 2.64
N ALA A 354 10.51 6.11 2.90
CA ALA A 354 11.44 5.26 3.63
C ALA A 354 11.38 5.50 5.14
N ILE A 355 10.48 4.81 5.83
CA ILE A 355 10.39 4.82 7.30
C ILE A 355 11.61 4.13 7.94
N ASP A 356 12.20 3.15 7.27
CA ASP A 356 13.39 2.43 7.72
C ASP A 356 14.63 3.33 7.82
N ARG A 357 14.63 4.49 7.14
CA ARG A 357 15.71 5.48 7.17
C ARG A 357 15.55 6.54 8.27
N ILE A 358 14.49 6.48 9.07
CA ILE A 358 14.35 7.37 10.22
C ILE A 358 15.46 7.07 11.23
N GLY A 359 16.19 8.11 11.65
CA GLY A 359 17.32 8.05 12.59
C GLY A 359 17.88 9.43 12.85
N ALA A 360 19.11 9.51 13.39
CA ALA A 360 19.73 10.76 13.82
C ALA A 360 19.82 11.84 12.71
N GLN A 361 20.08 11.43 11.46
CA GLN A 361 20.20 12.34 10.31
C GLN A 361 18.88 12.57 9.56
N ARG A 362 17.84 11.79 9.85
CA ARG A 362 16.54 11.86 9.20
C ARG A 362 15.42 11.68 10.23
N PRO A 363 14.99 12.76 10.87
CA PRO A 363 13.95 12.68 11.90
C PRO A 363 12.59 12.30 11.32
N ALA A 364 11.67 11.81 12.15
CA ALA A 364 10.29 11.47 11.76
C ALA A 364 9.57 12.66 11.09
N ARG A 365 9.89 13.90 11.48
CA ARG A 365 9.34 15.12 10.88
C ARG A 365 9.58 15.20 9.36
N GLU A 366 10.65 14.60 8.85
CA GLU A 366 10.88 14.51 7.40
C GLU A 366 9.73 13.79 6.68
N ILE A 367 9.26 12.67 7.24
CA ILE A 367 8.12 11.91 6.69
C ILE A 367 6.83 12.74 6.78
N ILE A 368 6.62 13.46 7.89
CA ILE A 368 5.45 14.34 8.05
C ILE A 368 5.44 15.44 6.98
N ASN A 369 6.61 16.05 6.71
CA ASN A 369 6.74 17.06 5.67
C ASN A 369 6.55 16.47 4.25
N GLN A 370 7.03 15.25 3.98
CA GLN A 370 6.78 14.54 2.72
C GLN A 370 5.29 14.25 2.52
N LEU A 371 4.56 13.85 3.57
CA LEU A 371 3.10 13.68 3.52
C LEU A 371 2.39 14.99 3.24
N ALA A 372 2.83 16.11 3.82
CA ALA A 372 2.26 17.43 3.54
C ALA A 372 2.42 17.80 2.06
N LEU A 373 3.65 17.65 1.50
CA LEU A 373 3.91 17.88 0.08
C LEU A 373 3.07 16.96 -0.83
N THR A 374 2.87 15.70 -0.42
CA THR A 374 2.06 14.75 -1.19
C THR A 374 0.59 15.18 -1.23
N ARG A 375 0.06 15.68 -0.11
CA ARG A 375 -1.32 16.21 -0.04
C ARG A 375 -1.51 17.47 -0.86
N GLU A 376 -0.50 18.35 -0.86
CA GLU A 376 -0.50 19.59 -1.64
C GLU A 376 -0.42 19.33 -3.14
N SER A 377 0.40 18.35 -3.56
CA SER A 377 0.66 18.03 -4.97
C SER A 377 -0.45 17.19 -5.61
N ALA A 378 -1.19 16.42 -4.83
CA ALA A 378 -2.21 15.51 -5.35
C ALA A 378 -3.55 16.25 -5.64
N PRO A 379 -4.33 15.81 -6.64
CA PRO A 379 -5.70 16.26 -6.80
C PRO A 379 -6.51 15.98 -5.53
N ARG A 380 -7.49 16.83 -5.23
CA ARG A 380 -8.32 16.71 -4.02
C ARG A 380 -8.91 15.31 -3.86
N GLY A 381 -8.75 14.71 -2.69
CA GLY A 381 -9.26 13.38 -2.36
C GLY A 381 -8.50 12.23 -3.03
N ARG A 382 -7.34 12.46 -3.65
CA ARG A 382 -6.54 11.45 -4.34
C ARG A 382 -5.11 11.29 -3.79
N ALA A 383 -4.78 12.03 -2.72
CA ALA A 383 -3.50 11.90 -2.04
C ALA A 383 -3.30 10.49 -1.46
N GLY A 384 -2.04 10.12 -1.24
CA GLY A 384 -1.70 8.87 -0.57
C GLY A 384 -0.20 8.62 -0.55
N ALA A 385 0.20 7.66 0.27
CA ALA A 385 1.58 7.23 0.41
C ALA A 385 1.67 5.74 0.80
N CYS A 386 2.80 5.12 0.44
CA CYS A 386 3.18 3.78 0.86
C CYS A 386 4.42 3.85 1.73
N HIS A 387 4.39 3.29 2.92
CA HIS A 387 5.50 3.33 3.89
C HIS A 387 6.37 2.08 3.80
N TRP A 388 7.66 2.25 3.54
CA TRP A 388 8.65 1.20 3.59
C TRP A 388 9.39 1.22 4.93
N ALA A 389 9.14 0.30 5.85
CA ALA A 389 8.17 -0.78 5.83
C ALA A 389 7.36 -0.75 7.13
N LEU A 390 6.37 -1.64 7.25
CA LEU A 390 5.52 -1.74 8.44
C LEU A 390 6.33 -1.93 9.74
N LYS A 391 7.44 -2.68 9.69
CA LYS A 391 8.37 -2.87 10.81
C LYS A 391 8.86 -1.56 11.40
N GLY A 392 9.23 -0.58 10.57
CA GLY A 392 9.70 0.73 11.05
C GLY A 392 8.62 1.51 11.77
N LEU A 393 7.38 1.45 11.27
CA LEU A 393 6.19 2.02 11.94
C LEU A 393 5.94 1.34 13.29
N ARG A 394 5.94 0.00 13.33
CA ARG A 394 5.73 -0.77 14.58
C ARG A 394 6.80 -0.52 15.64
N GLN A 395 8.03 -0.34 15.21
CA GLN A 395 9.16 -0.01 16.10
C GLN A 395 9.13 1.43 16.60
N ASN A 396 8.15 2.23 16.16
CA ASN A 396 8.02 3.65 16.50
C ASN A 396 9.32 4.44 16.28
N ARG A 397 10.00 4.20 15.16
CA ARG A 397 11.29 4.83 14.88
C ARG A 397 11.20 6.35 14.96
N GLY A 398 12.01 6.94 15.85
CA GLY A 398 12.07 8.38 16.05
C GLY A 398 10.73 9.03 16.43
N GLY A 399 9.81 8.30 17.08
CA GLY A 399 8.50 8.82 17.47
C GLY A 399 7.52 8.97 16.30
N ILE A 400 7.67 8.19 15.24
CA ILE A 400 6.83 8.33 14.03
C ILE A 400 5.35 8.05 14.30
N GLN A 401 5.00 7.17 15.24
CA GLN A 401 3.61 6.84 15.54
C GLN A 401 2.88 8.06 16.10
N GLU A 402 3.46 8.71 17.11
CA GLU A 402 2.90 9.92 17.71
C GLU A 402 2.83 11.05 16.69
N ALA A 403 3.89 11.22 15.88
CA ALA A 403 3.93 12.27 14.87
C ALA A 403 2.84 12.08 13.79
N LEU A 404 2.52 10.84 13.41
CA LEU A 404 1.44 10.54 12.49
C LEU A 404 0.07 10.77 13.15
N LEU A 405 -0.16 10.23 14.35
CA LEU A 405 -1.46 10.25 15.03
C LEU A 405 -1.85 11.63 15.58
N THR A 406 -0.88 12.47 15.94
CA THR A 406 -1.14 13.87 16.32
C THR A 406 -1.13 14.84 15.15
N GLY A 407 -0.77 14.35 13.96
CA GLY A 407 -0.61 15.12 12.73
C GLY A 407 -1.43 14.57 11.56
N PRO A 408 -0.76 14.12 10.48
CA PRO A 408 -1.47 13.78 9.25
C PRO A 408 -2.46 12.61 9.35
N TYR A 409 -2.31 11.71 10.30
CA TYR A 409 -3.19 10.56 10.51
C TYR A 409 -4.04 10.66 11.78
N ALA A 410 -4.28 11.89 12.29
CA ALA A 410 -5.09 12.10 13.49
C ALA A 410 -6.53 11.55 13.36
N SER A 411 -7.11 11.57 12.16
CA SER A 411 -8.40 10.99 11.85
C SER A 411 -8.27 9.90 10.76
N ARG A 412 -9.22 8.97 10.70
CA ARG A 412 -9.27 7.94 9.66
C ARG A 412 -9.61 8.53 8.29
N ALA A 413 -9.21 7.84 7.24
CA ALA A 413 -9.56 8.16 5.86
C ALA A 413 -9.91 6.88 5.10
N ALA A 414 -10.84 6.99 4.15
CA ALA A 414 -11.12 5.94 3.19
C ALA A 414 -10.09 5.99 2.05
N VAL A 415 -9.87 4.86 1.38
CA VAL A 415 -9.03 4.79 0.18
C VAL A 415 -9.65 5.67 -0.93
N PRO A 416 -8.86 6.45 -1.70
CA PRO A 416 -9.36 7.23 -2.81
C PRO A 416 -10.12 6.38 -3.84
N ALA A 417 -11.25 6.90 -4.32
CA ALA A 417 -12.04 6.22 -5.33
C ALA A 417 -11.30 6.10 -6.66
N SER A 418 -11.48 4.98 -7.34
CA SER A 418 -10.92 4.65 -8.66
C SER A 418 -12.06 4.49 -9.68
N PRO A 419 -12.71 5.58 -10.13
CA PRO A 419 -13.94 5.50 -10.94
C PRO A 419 -13.75 4.78 -12.28
N TRP A 420 -12.52 4.64 -12.78
CA TRP A 420 -12.22 3.85 -13.97
C TRP A 420 -12.33 2.33 -13.76
N LEU A 421 -12.43 1.86 -12.51
CA LEU A 421 -12.64 0.44 -12.16
C LEU A 421 -14.13 0.07 -12.04
N GLY A 422 -15.01 1.06 -12.06
CA GLY A 422 -16.46 0.90 -11.99
C GLY A 422 -17.09 2.23 -11.64
N ALA A 423 -18.03 2.71 -12.46
CA ALA A 423 -18.64 4.02 -12.35
C ALA A 423 -19.99 4.01 -11.61
N ALA A 424 -20.53 2.85 -11.25
CA ALA A 424 -21.81 2.75 -10.56
C ALA A 424 -21.69 3.29 -9.13
N ILE A 425 -22.55 4.25 -8.79
CA ILE A 425 -22.72 4.73 -7.41
C ILE A 425 -23.59 3.72 -6.69
N PRO A 426 -23.14 3.16 -5.54
CA PRO A 426 -23.93 2.17 -4.82
C PRO A 426 -25.13 2.82 -4.10
N GLU A 427 -26.15 2.01 -3.81
CA GLU A 427 -27.27 2.41 -2.97
C GLU A 427 -26.84 2.54 -1.49
N PRO A 428 -27.50 3.42 -0.71
CA PRO A 428 -27.29 3.48 0.72
C PRO A 428 -27.64 2.16 1.41
N PRO A 429 -27.01 1.82 2.55
CA PRO A 429 -27.41 0.66 3.33
C PRO A 429 -28.75 0.92 4.03
N ARG A 430 -29.38 -0.11 4.58
CA ARG A 430 -30.47 0.03 5.54
C ARG A 430 -29.92 -0.22 6.94
N ALA A 431 -30.39 0.53 7.95
CA ALA A 431 -29.90 0.34 9.30
C ALA A 431 -30.94 0.79 10.34
N VAL A 432 -30.85 0.16 11.51
CA VAL A 432 -31.53 0.56 12.76
C VAL A 432 -30.52 0.56 13.90
N CYS A 433 -30.73 1.42 14.89
CA CYS A 433 -29.94 1.48 16.12
C CYS A 433 -30.83 1.29 17.32
N GLU A 434 -30.60 0.22 18.08
CA GLU A 434 -31.38 -0.13 19.27
C GLU A 434 -30.44 -0.56 20.40
N GLY A 435 -30.58 0.04 21.58
CA GLY A 435 -29.79 -0.31 22.75
C GLY A 435 -28.28 -0.18 22.53
N GLY A 436 -27.83 0.78 21.73
CA GLY A 436 -26.43 1.00 21.42
C GLY A 436 -25.84 0.00 20.43
N ILE A 437 -26.67 -0.86 19.82
CA ILE A 437 -26.29 -1.80 18.77
C ILE A 437 -26.82 -1.29 17.43
N LEU A 438 -25.93 -1.12 16.49
CA LEU A 438 -26.21 -0.74 15.12
C LEU A 438 -26.33 -2.03 14.28
N ARG A 439 -27.50 -2.26 13.72
CA ARG A 439 -27.76 -3.36 12.76
C ARG A 439 -27.87 -2.80 11.38
N ILE A 440 -27.01 -3.26 10.47
CA ILE A 440 -26.87 -2.74 9.12
C ILE A 440 -27.13 -3.87 8.11
N ILE A 441 -28.00 -3.62 7.15
CA ILE A 441 -28.22 -4.50 6.00
C ILE A 441 -27.47 -3.85 4.82
N PRO A 442 -26.39 -4.47 4.32
CA PRO A 442 -25.66 -3.95 3.18
C PRO A 442 -26.51 -3.85 1.92
N ALA A 443 -26.23 -2.90 1.05
CA ALA A 443 -26.75 -2.89 -0.31
C ALA A 443 -25.99 -3.91 -1.19
N ALA A 444 -26.49 -4.20 -2.37
CA ALA A 444 -25.78 -5.00 -3.36
C ALA A 444 -24.44 -4.34 -3.69
N ASP A 445 -23.41 -5.15 -4.03
CA ASP A 445 -22.06 -4.69 -4.40
C ASP A 445 -21.34 -3.86 -3.32
N THR A 446 -21.76 -3.95 -2.06
CA THR A 446 -21.08 -3.32 -0.93
C THR A 446 -19.69 -3.91 -0.75
N ARG A 447 -18.67 -3.06 -0.82
CA ARG A 447 -17.32 -3.42 -0.40
C ARG A 447 -17.06 -3.04 1.05
N TRP A 448 -17.54 -1.87 1.47
CA TRP A 448 -17.44 -1.36 2.83
C TRP A 448 -18.70 -0.59 3.22
N ILE A 449 -19.05 -0.65 4.50
CA ILE A 449 -19.93 0.33 5.13
C ILE A 449 -19.05 1.33 5.87
N ALA A 450 -19.07 2.58 5.46
CA ALA A 450 -18.44 3.66 6.18
C ALA A 450 -19.38 4.16 7.27
N VAL A 451 -18.92 4.12 8.52
CA VAL A 451 -19.61 4.66 9.69
C VAL A 451 -19.01 6.01 10.04
N GLN A 452 -19.77 7.06 9.91
CA GLN A 452 -19.38 8.42 10.33
C GLN A 452 -20.10 8.78 11.63
N THR A 453 -19.39 9.45 12.51
CA THR A 453 -19.90 9.96 13.80
C THR A 453 -19.82 11.47 13.84
N TRP A 454 -20.80 12.10 14.48
CA TRP A 454 -20.81 13.52 14.80
C TRP A 454 -20.55 13.71 16.30
N ASP A 455 -19.54 14.51 16.64
CA ASP A 455 -19.10 14.79 18.00
C ASP A 455 -19.48 16.19 18.51
N GLU A 456 -20.48 16.86 17.87
CA GLU A 456 -20.93 18.24 18.08
C GLU A 456 -20.06 19.29 17.36
N LEU A 457 -18.91 18.91 16.79
CA LEU A 457 -18.00 19.81 16.10
C LEU A 457 -17.85 19.46 14.63
N GLU A 458 -17.61 18.17 14.34
CA GLU A 458 -17.35 17.71 12.98
C GLU A 458 -17.77 16.24 12.76
N TRP A 459 -17.97 15.88 11.50
CA TRP A 459 -18.16 14.50 11.08
C TRP A 459 -16.80 13.81 10.92
N GLN A 460 -16.63 12.65 11.57
CA GLN A 460 -15.43 11.86 11.49
C GLN A 460 -15.75 10.46 10.97
N LEU A 461 -14.84 9.87 10.16
CA LEU A 461 -14.91 8.46 9.79
C LEU A 461 -14.45 7.62 11.00
N ALA A 462 -15.40 6.94 11.63
CA ALA A 462 -15.15 6.10 12.79
C ALA A 462 -14.69 4.68 12.41
N ALA A 463 -15.35 4.07 11.41
CA ALA A 463 -15.05 2.71 10.98
C ALA A 463 -15.36 2.48 9.50
N LEU A 464 -14.68 1.47 8.94
CA LEU A 464 -15.04 0.79 7.70
C LEU A 464 -15.38 -0.66 8.05
N LEU A 465 -16.62 -1.07 7.86
CA LEU A 465 -17.11 -2.41 8.20
C LEU A 465 -17.25 -3.22 6.90
N PRO A 466 -16.61 -4.39 6.80
CA PRO A 466 -16.82 -5.28 5.66
C PRO A 466 -18.16 -6.00 5.77
N PRO A 467 -18.83 -6.30 4.66
CA PRO A 467 -19.87 -7.33 4.66
C PRO A 467 -19.22 -8.69 4.94
N ASP A 468 -20.02 -9.66 5.37
CA ASP A 468 -19.57 -11.06 5.48
C ASP A 468 -19.19 -11.58 4.09
N MET A 469 -18.02 -12.21 3.96
CA MET A 469 -17.50 -12.68 2.67
C MET A 469 -18.27 -13.85 2.10
N ASP A 470 -18.83 -14.69 2.97
CA ASP A 470 -19.61 -15.88 2.59
C ASP A 470 -21.11 -15.57 2.48
N SER A 471 -21.56 -14.46 3.11
CA SER A 471 -22.96 -14.00 3.12
C SER A 471 -23.01 -12.46 3.00
N PRO A 472 -22.72 -11.88 1.81
CA PRO A 472 -22.55 -10.43 1.65
C PRO A 472 -23.78 -9.56 2.02
N MET A 473 -24.97 -10.16 2.02
CA MET A 473 -26.23 -9.50 2.41
C MET A 473 -26.62 -9.75 3.86
N ALA A 474 -25.82 -10.49 4.63
CA ALA A 474 -26.08 -10.72 6.05
C ALA A 474 -26.02 -9.40 6.84
N THR A 475 -26.86 -9.32 7.89
CA THR A 475 -26.86 -8.17 8.78
C THR A 475 -25.53 -8.04 9.51
N ILE A 476 -24.92 -6.86 9.42
CA ILE A 476 -23.72 -6.49 10.16
C ILE A 476 -24.18 -5.92 11.50
N GLU A 477 -23.72 -6.48 12.61
CA GLU A 477 -23.90 -5.88 13.94
C GLU A 477 -22.62 -5.17 14.37
N SER A 478 -22.76 -3.94 14.85
CA SER A 478 -21.66 -3.14 15.37
C SER A 478 -22.14 -2.35 16.58
N ARG A 479 -21.25 -2.11 17.55
CA ARG A 479 -21.53 -1.16 18.61
C ARG A 479 -21.46 0.26 18.08
N VAL A 480 -22.35 1.10 18.58
CA VAL A 480 -22.25 2.54 18.35
C VAL A 480 -20.92 3.03 18.93
N PRO A 481 -20.11 3.78 18.19
CA PRO A 481 -18.88 4.36 18.74
C PRO A 481 -19.14 5.24 19.93
N ASP A 482 -18.28 5.16 20.96
CA ASP A 482 -18.37 5.99 22.15
C ASP A 482 -18.38 7.48 21.77
N ASN A 483 -19.18 8.28 22.49
CA ASN A 483 -19.37 9.72 22.26
C ASN A 483 -20.05 10.11 20.93
N ALA A 484 -20.57 9.18 20.16
CA ALA A 484 -21.38 9.52 18.99
C ALA A 484 -22.70 10.15 19.42
N ARG A 485 -22.98 11.36 18.91
CA ARG A 485 -24.29 12.02 19.08
C ARG A 485 -25.22 11.74 17.91
N ARG A 486 -24.66 11.52 16.73
CA ARG A 486 -25.37 11.15 15.51
C ARG A 486 -24.50 10.24 14.66
N LEU A 487 -25.16 9.41 13.87
CA LEU A 487 -24.51 8.50 12.94
C LEU A 487 -24.93 8.80 11.51
N ALA A 488 -24.01 8.58 10.59
CA ALA A 488 -24.29 8.52 9.16
C ALA A 488 -23.58 7.33 8.55
N LEU A 489 -24.27 6.60 7.70
CA LEU A 489 -23.75 5.42 7.02
C LEU A 489 -23.69 5.65 5.52
N ARG A 490 -22.64 5.15 4.89
CA ARG A 490 -22.51 5.11 3.44
C ARG A 490 -22.04 3.73 2.98
N THR A 491 -22.57 3.27 1.87
CA THR A 491 -22.00 2.15 1.14
C THR A 491 -20.80 2.64 0.31
N LEU A 492 -19.70 1.92 0.34
CA LEU A 492 -18.60 2.07 -0.59
C LEU A 492 -18.58 0.87 -1.53
N SER A 493 -18.55 1.13 -2.84
CA SER A 493 -18.33 0.10 -3.86
C SER A 493 -16.89 -0.40 -3.87
N ALA A 494 -16.61 -1.46 -4.61
CA ALA A 494 -15.24 -1.97 -4.80
C ALA A 494 -14.31 -0.96 -5.53
N SER A 495 -14.86 -0.04 -6.34
CA SER A 495 -14.11 1.08 -6.92
C SER A 495 -13.94 2.27 -5.97
N GLY A 496 -14.49 2.19 -4.75
CA GLY A 496 -14.42 3.21 -3.72
C GLY A 496 -15.42 4.35 -3.88
N LEU A 497 -16.38 4.27 -4.81
CA LEU A 497 -17.47 5.24 -4.92
C LEU A 497 -18.41 5.10 -3.73
N GLU A 498 -18.93 6.24 -3.25
CA GLU A 498 -19.79 6.30 -2.07
C GLU A 498 -21.25 6.60 -2.41
N SER A 499 -22.17 5.98 -1.68
CA SER A 499 -23.61 6.29 -1.74
C SER A 499 -23.91 7.64 -1.08
N GLU A 500 -25.15 8.09 -1.21
CA GLU A 500 -25.74 9.08 -0.31
C GLU A 500 -25.65 8.60 1.14
N ALA A 501 -25.61 9.56 2.09
CA ALA A 501 -25.55 9.25 3.51
C ALA A 501 -26.92 8.86 4.07
N LEU A 502 -27.04 7.70 4.67
CA LEU A 502 -28.16 7.33 5.54
C LEU A 502 -27.90 7.91 6.93
N MET A 503 -28.76 8.80 7.40
CA MET A 503 -28.72 9.29 8.77
C MET A 503 -29.40 8.25 9.69
N VAL A 504 -28.77 7.90 10.82
CA VAL A 504 -29.30 6.95 11.78
C VAL A 504 -29.44 7.66 13.14
N GLU A 505 -30.64 7.59 13.70
CA GLU A 505 -30.92 8.09 15.04
C GLU A 505 -30.36 7.10 16.07
N ILE A 506 -29.76 7.61 17.14
CA ILE A 506 -29.26 6.84 18.28
C ILE A 506 -30.38 6.90 19.32
N ALA A 507 -31.09 5.77 19.49
CA ALA A 507 -32.14 5.63 20.49
C ALA A 507 -31.59 5.29 21.88
#